data_770f0fc54786cca5897fc5ed7950e06d
#
_entry.id   770f0fc54786cca5897fc5ed7950e06d
#
_cell.length_a   1.000
_cell.length_b   1.000
_cell.length_c   1.000
_cell.angle_alpha   90.00
_cell.angle_beta   90.00
_cell.angle_gamma   90.00
#
_symmetry.space_group_name_H-M   'P 1'
#
loop_
_entity.id
_entity.type
_entity.pdbx_description
1 polymer ?
#
loop_
_entity_poly.entity_id
_entity_poly.type
_entity_poly.pdbx_seq_one_letter_code
_entity_poly.pdbx_strand_id
1 'polypeptide(L)'
;MLLSTAPSEIALLGCGDSSDAHHISAPHPEGNGAEEAMAKALLDANLKPEQIGYVNAHGTATPLNDSMESKAIYRLFGQSVPVSSTKHLTGHTLGAASAVEAAIAWHILKYNLDLPQQGCQNKADDIEVTLVEQPMKLAHKAILSNSFAFGGNNISLIFGYPHE
;
A
#
# COMPACT_ATOMS: atom_id res chain seq x y z
N MET A 1 9.07 -15.95 1.78
CA MET A 1 8.34 -15.91 0.51
C MET A 1 9.34 -16.21 -0.61
N LEU A 2 8.98 -17.07 -1.56
CA LEU A 2 9.76 -17.36 -2.76
C LEU A 2 9.01 -16.78 -3.97
N LEU A 3 9.70 -15.98 -4.78
CA LEU A 3 9.19 -15.49 -6.06
C LEU A 3 9.65 -16.43 -7.18
N SER A 4 8.75 -16.73 -8.09
CA SER A 4 9.01 -17.62 -9.22
C SER A 4 8.20 -17.15 -10.43
N THR A 5 8.66 -17.46 -11.63
CA THR A 5 7.91 -17.25 -12.88
C THR A 5 6.94 -18.41 -13.17
N ALA A 6 6.94 -19.45 -12.34
CA ALA A 6 5.97 -20.55 -12.47
C ALA A 6 4.56 -20.07 -12.09
N PRO A 7 3.51 -20.63 -12.72
CA PRO A 7 2.13 -20.33 -12.34
C PRO A 7 1.89 -20.54 -10.84
N SER A 8 1.23 -19.59 -10.20
CA SER A 8 0.89 -19.67 -8.79
C SER A 8 -0.52 -19.11 -8.55
N GLU A 9 -1.11 -19.49 -7.42
CA GLU A 9 -2.45 -19.02 -7.02
C GLU A 9 -2.48 -17.52 -6.71
N ILE A 10 -1.37 -16.99 -6.19
CA ILE A 10 -1.22 -15.57 -5.91
C ILE A 10 0.00 -15.05 -6.65
N ALA A 11 -0.16 -13.95 -7.35
CA ALA A 11 0.87 -13.35 -8.17
C ALA A 11 1.15 -11.91 -7.76
N LEU A 12 2.34 -11.42 -8.10
CA LEU A 12 2.62 -10.00 -8.25
C LEU A 12 1.99 -9.59 -9.59
N LEU A 13 0.89 -8.84 -9.52
CA LEU A 13 0.11 -8.44 -10.69
C LEU A 13 0.65 -7.19 -11.34
N GLY A 14 1.22 -6.29 -10.57
CA GLY A 14 1.75 -5.04 -11.08
C GLY A 14 2.74 -4.39 -10.12
N CYS A 15 3.61 -3.59 -10.71
CA CYS A 15 4.64 -2.82 -10.04
C CYS A 15 4.71 -1.41 -10.64
N GLY A 16 4.85 -0.42 -9.78
CA GLY A 16 5.05 0.97 -10.20
C GLY A 16 6.06 1.67 -9.32
N ASP A 17 6.90 2.46 -9.95
CA ASP A 17 7.95 3.23 -9.29
C ASP A 17 7.95 4.70 -9.73
N SER A 18 8.47 5.55 -8.86
CA SER A 18 8.69 6.97 -9.17
C SER A 18 9.80 7.55 -8.31
N SER A 19 10.17 8.79 -8.61
CA SER A 19 11.09 9.56 -7.76
C SER A 19 10.54 10.96 -7.56
N ASP A 20 10.44 11.40 -6.30
CA ASP A 20 9.94 12.76 -5.96
C ASP A 20 10.85 13.88 -6.47
N ALA A 21 12.17 13.63 -6.54
CA ALA A 21 13.18 14.65 -6.84
C ALA A 21 13.00 15.95 -6.01
N HIS A 22 12.52 15.82 -4.76
CA HIS A 22 12.12 16.95 -3.90
C HIS A 22 13.16 17.24 -2.81
N HIS A 23 13.41 16.26 -1.93
CA HIS A 23 14.34 16.41 -0.81
C HIS A 23 14.97 15.06 -0.44
N ILE A 24 16.17 15.09 0.18
CA ILE A 24 16.90 13.86 0.50
C ILE A 24 16.22 12.99 1.59
N SER A 25 15.47 13.59 2.49
CA SER A 25 14.87 12.89 3.63
C SER A 25 13.40 13.23 3.90
N ALA A 26 12.79 14.08 3.10
CA ALA A 26 11.38 14.43 3.22
C ALA A 26 10.63 14.09 1.94
N PRO A 27 9.42 13.52 2.02
CA PRO A 27 8.60 13.27 0.84
C PRO A 27 8.09 14.60 0.25
N HIS A 28 7.68 14.55 -1.01
CA HIS A 28 6.99 15.69 -1.62
C HIS A 28 5.64 15.91 -0.89
N PRO A 29 5.34 17.10 -0.35
CA PRO A 29 4.19 17.32 0.52
C PRO A 29 2.83 16.96 -0.11
N GLU A 30 2.73 17.06 -1.44
CA GLU A 30 1.51 16.68 -2.16
C GLU A 30 1.46 15.21 -2.59
N GLY A 31 2.52 14.43 -2.33
CA GLY A 31 2.55 13.01 -2.63
C GLY A 31 2.44 12.64 -4.11
N ASN A 32 2.89 13.53 -5.01
CA ASN A 32 2.78 13.31 -6.45
C ASN A 32 3.53 12.04 -6.89
N GLY A 33 4.74 11.81 -6.34
CA GLY A 33 5.49 10.59 -6.63
C GLY A 33 4.80 9.33 -6.09
N ALA A 34 4.26 9.40 -4.88
CA ALA A 34 3.50 8.28 -4.31
C ALA A 34 2.27 7.95 -5.18
N GLU A 35 1.52 8.95 -5.62
CA GLU A 35 0.40 8.78 -6.54
C GLU A 35 0.84 8.17 -7.87
N GLU A 36 1.92 8.68 -8.46
CA GLU A 36 2.47 8.18 -9.72
C GLU A 36 2.89 6.70 -9.60
N ALA A 37 3.55 6.30 -8.52
CA ALA A 37 3.93 4.90 -8.28
C ALA A 37 2.71 3.99 -8.21
N MET A 38 1.67 4.39 -7.46
CA MET A 38 0.42 3.65 -7.36
C MET A 38 -0.32 3.57 -8.70
N ALA A 39 -0.39 4.67 -9.45
CA ALA A 39 -1.04 4.69 -10.76
C ALA A 39 -0.32 3.79 -11.77
N LYS A 40 1.02 3.78 -11.79
CA LYS A 40 1.81 2.87 -12.62
C LYS A 40 1.58 1.41 -12.25
N ALA A 41 1.52 1.09 -10.96
CA ALA A 41 1.23 -0.28 -10.50
C ALA A 41 -0.16 -0.76 -10.96
N LEU A 42 -1.18 0.11 -10.90
CA LEU A 42 -2.52 -0.18 -11.43
C LEU A 42 -2.49 -0.42 -12.94
N LEU A 43 -1.77 0.43 -13.67
CA LEU A 43 -1.62 0.28 -15.13
C LEU A 43 -0.93 -1.02 -15.50
N ASP A 44 0.18 -1.36 -14.84
CA ASP A 44 0.94 -2.59 -15.06
C ASP A 44 0.11 -3.84 -14.73
N ALA A 45 -0.70 -3.78 -13.66
CA ALA A 45 -1.64 -4.84 -13.30
C ALA A 45 -2.87 -4.92 -14.22
N ASN A 46 -3.09 -3.95 -15.10
CA ASN A 46 -4.33 -3.78 -15.87
C ASN A 46 -5.59 -3.76 -14.97
N LEU A 47 -5.48 -3.09 -13.82
CA LEU A 47 -6.55 -2.95 -12.85
C LEU A 47 -7.00 -1.49 -12.71
N LYS A 48 -8.28 -1.31 -12.38
CA LYS A 48 -8.84 -0.01 -11.99
C LYS A 48 -8.78 0.15 -10.47
N PRO A 49 -8.78 1.39 -9.94
CA PRO A 49 -8.79 1.64 -8.50
C PRO A 49 -9.88 0.87 -7.74
N GLU A 50 -11.08 0.74 -8.31
CA GLU A 50 -12.22 0.06 -7.68
C GLU A 50 -12.03 -1.44 -7.51
N GLN A 51 -11.03 -2.02 -8.16
CA GLN A 51 -10.70 -3.45 -8.05
C GLN A 51 -9.70 -3.75 -6.94
N ILE A 52 -9.15 -2.72 -6.29
CA ILE A 52 -8.27 -2.88 -5.11
C ILE A 52 -9.13 -3.05 -3.87
N GLY A 53 -8.92 -4.13 -3.15
CA GLY A 53 -9.65 -4.46 -1.94
C GLY A 53 -9.02 -3.92 -0.65
N TYR A 54 -7.77 -3.52 -0.70
CA TYR A 54 -7.03 -3.02 0.46
C TYR A 54 -5.73 -2.34 0.05
N VAL A 55 -5.36 -1.27 0.73
CA VAL A 55 -4.04 -0.63 0.64
C VAL A 55 -3.28 -0.83 1.94
N ASN A 56 -2.15 -1.54 1.86
CA ASN A 56 -1.15 -1.56 2.93
C ASN A 56 -0.23 -0.36 2.75
N ALA A 57 -0.48 0.68 3.53
CA ALA A 57 0.22 1.94 3.44
C ALA A 57 1.68 1.82 3.94
N HIS A 58 2.55 2.65 3.41
CA HIS A 58 3.88 2.84 3.97
C HIS A 58 3.82 3.27 5.43
N GLY A 59 2.98 4.26 5.78
CA GLY A 59 2.47 4.57 7.10
C GLY A 59 3.50 4.45 8.22
N THR A 60 4.48 5.36 8.26
CA THR A 60 5.60 5.35 9.22
C THR A 60 5.25 6.00 10.56
N ALA A 61 4.04 6.48 10.74
CA ALA A 61 3.60 7.28 11.89
C ALA A 61 4.37 8.60 12.04
N THR A 62 4.84 9.15 10.92
CA THR A 62 5.42 10.50 10.88
C THR A 62 4.45 11.45 10.19
N PRO A 63 4.20 12.66 10.72
CA PRO A 63 3.21 13.59 10.18
C PRO A 63 3.38 13.85 8.67
N LEU A 64 4.62 14.07 8.23
CA LEU A 64 4.90 14.37 6.82
C LEU A 64 4.57 13.19 5.89
N ASN A 65 4.95 11.97 6.27
CA ASN A 65 4.66 10.79 5.45
C ASN A 65 3.17 10.50 5.43
N ASP A 66 2.54 10.46 6.59
CA ASP A 66 1.15 9.99 6.71
C ASP A 66 0.19 10.98 6.03
N SER A 67 0.42 12.29 6.19
CA SER A 67 -0.34 13.32 5.48
C SER A 67 -0.18 13.22 3.96
N MET A 68 1.06 13.13 3.49
CA MET A 68 1.37 13.01 2.06
C MET A 68 0.74 11.76 1.44
N GLU A 69 0.91 10.62 2.10
CA GLU A 69 0.41 9.34 1.61
C GLU A 69 -1.12 9.30 1.62
N SER A 70 -1.75 9.84 2.67
CA SER A 70 -3.21 9.97 2.74
C SER A 70 -3.78 10.74 1.55
N LYS A 71 -3.18 11.88 1.20
CA LYS A 71 -3.58 12.68 0.04
C LYS A 71 -3.44 11.90 -1.27
N ALA A 72 -2.31 11.21 -1.46
CA ALA A 72 -2.05 10.43 -2.67
C ALA A 72 -3.04 9.27 -2.83
N ILE A 73 -3.31 8.53 -1.75
CA ILE A 73 -4.29 7.44 -1.75
C ILE A 73 -5.69 8.01 -2.00
N TYR A 74 -6.07 9.10 -1.34
CA TYR A 74 -7.39 9.70 -1.51
C TYR A 74 -7.65 10.15 -2.95
N ARG A 75 -6.66 10.74 -3.64
CA ARG A 75 -6.84 11.16 -5.05
C ARG A 75 -7.11 10.00 -5.99
N LEU A 76 -6.51 8.82 -5.74
CA LEU A 76 -6.70 7.64 -6.59
C LEU A 76 -7.93 6.81 -6.22
N PHE A 77 -8.20 6.66 -4.92
CA PHE A 77 -9.17 5.69 -4.42
C PHE A 77 -10.36 6.33 -3.68
N GLY A 78 -10.29 7.63 -3.39
CA GLY A 78 -11.28 8.28 -2.53
C GLY A 78 -11.32 7.64 -1.15
N GLN A 79 -12.52 7.37 -0.65
CA GLN A 79 -12.77 6.68 0.61
C GLN A 79 -13.25 5.24 0.41
N SER A 80 -13.18 4.70 -0.81
CA SER A 80 -13.77 3.41 -1.14
C SER A 80 -12.89 2.22 -0.76
N VAL A 81 -11.57 2.42 -0.62
CA VAL A 81 -10.63 1.37 -0.28
C VAL A 81 -10.23 1.46 1.20
N PRO A 82 -10.27 0.35 1.95
CA PRO A 82 -9.75 0.31 3.31
C PRO A 82 -8.22 0.38 3.32
N VAL A 83 -7.68 1.14 4.27
CA VAL A 83 -6.24 1.42 4.41
C VAL A 83 -5.77 1.11 5.82
N SER A 84 -4.63 0.49 5.97
CA SER A 84 -3.88 0.48 7.23
C SER A 84 -2.38 0.30 7.01
N SER A 85 -1.57 0.61 8.01
CA SER A 85 -0.15 0.26 8.04
C SER A 85 0.07 -0.91 9.00
N THR A 86 0.92 -1.85 8.63
CA THR A 86 1.28 -2.98 9.49
C THR A 86 2.51 -2.70 10.36
N LYS A 87 3.14 -1.52 10.23
CA LYS A 87 4.38 -1.19 10.93
C LYS A 87 4.26 -1.12 12.45
N HIS A 88 3.06 -0.87 12.99
CA HIS A 88 2.81 -0.96 14.42
C HIS A 88 2.90 -2.40 14.97
N LEU A 89 2.74 -3.41 14.11
CA LEU A 89 2.86 -4.83 14.44
C LEU A 89 4.26 -5.38 14.17
N THR A 90 4.91 -4.94 13.10
CA THR A 90 6.17 -5.49 12.60
C THR A 90 7.40 -4.66 12.94
N GLY A 91 7.20 -3.38 13.27
CA GLY A 91 8.24 -2.37 13.26
C GLY A 91 8.60 -1.93 11.84
N HIS A 92 9.27 -0.79 11.73
CA HIS A 92 9.82 -0.34 10.45
C HIS A 92 11.15 -1.01 10.20
N THR A 93 11.13 -2.13 9.47
CA THR A 93 12.31 -2.97 9.21
C THR A 93 13.19 -2.45 8.06
N LEU A 94 13.06 -1.15 7.71
CA LEU A 94 13.84 -0.47 6.67
C LEU A 94 13.83 -1.22 5.34
N GLY A 95 14.99 -1.64 4.83
CA GLY A 95 15.10 -2.35 3.55
C GLY A 95 14.34 -3.69 3.48
N ALA A 96 13.93 -4.27 4.60
CA ALA A 96 13.12 -5.48 4.63
C ALA A 96 11.59 -5.20 4.71
N ALA A 97 11.17 -3.93 4.91
CA ALA A 97 9.77 -3.59 5.17
C ALA A 97 8.84 -4.08 4.05
N SER A 98 9.16 -3.75 2.80
CA SER A 98 8.34 -4.15 1.65
C SER A 98 8.23 -5.67 1.49
N ALA A 99 9.28 -6.42 1.80
CA ALA A 99 9.24 -7.89 1.73
C ALA A 99 8.37 -8.50 2.84
N VAL A 100 8.39 -7.91 4.05
CA VAL A 100 7.50 -8.30 5.15
C VAL A 100 6.05 -7.99 4.81
N GLU A 101 5.76 -6.81 4.29
CA GLU A 101 4.43 -6.36 3.91
C GLU A 101 3.88 -7.15 2.72
N ALA A 102 4.73 -7.49 1.74
CA ALA A 102 4.37 -8.40 0.66
C ALA A 102 3.99 -9.81 1.18
N ALA A 103 4.73 -10.32 2.17
CA ALA A 103 4.38 -11.60 2.80
C ALA A 103 3.02 -11.51 3.54
N ILE A 104 2.75 -10.41 4.24
CA ILE A 104 1.45 -10.17 4.89
C ILE A 104 0.33 -10.14 3.85
N ALA A 105 0.49 -9.39 2.75
CA ALA A 105 -0.48 -9.33 1.66
C ALA A 105 -0.75 -10.73 1.08
N TRP A 106 0.30 -11.51 0.85
CA TRP A 106 0.18 -12.89 0.39
C TRP A 106 -0.61 -13.76 1.39
N HIS A 107 -0.35 -13.66 2.69
CA HIS A 107 -1.07 -14.41 3.73
C HIS A 107 -2.56 -14.01 3.79
N ILE A 108 -2.86 -12.72 3.70
CA ILE A 108 -4.26 -12.24 3.67
C ILE A 108 -5.01 -12.86 2.50
N LEU A 109 -4.43 -12.82 1.30
CA LEU A 109 -5.03 -13.40 0.09
C LEU A 109 -5.16 -14.91 0.22
N LYS A 110 -4.09 -15.61 0.60
CA LYS A 110 -4.02 -17.08 0.64
C LYS A 110 -5.00 -17.70 1.63
N TYR A 111 -5.12 -17.11 2.81
CA TYR A 111 -5.91 -17.68 3.92
C TYR A 111 -7.19 -16.89 4.20
N ASN A 112 -7.51 -15.91 3.36
CA ASN A 112 -8.66 -15.04 3.56
C ASN A 112 -8.72 -14.48 4.99
N LEU A 113 -7.59 -13.92 5.45
CA LEU A 113 -7.49 -13.34 6.79
C LEU A 113 -8.25 -12.01 6.88
N ASP A 114 -8.54 -11.58 8.11
CA ASP A 114 -8.99 -10.22 8.34
C ASP A 114 -7.90 -9.22 7.99
N LEU A 115 -8.30 -8.03 7.50
CA LEU A 115 -7.37 -6.95 7.23
C LEU A 115 -6.73 -6.47 8.54
N PRO A 116 -5.43 -6.12 8.51
CA PRO A 116 -4.76 -5.56 9.68
C PRO A 116 -5.45 -4.28 10.14
N GLN A 117 -5.86 -4.24 11.40
CA GLN A 117 -6.53 -3.08 11.96
C GLN A 117 -5.53 -1.98 12.30
N GLN A 118 -5.91 -0.74 12.02
CA GLN A 118 -5.15 0.43 12.44
C GLN A 118 -5.53 0.79 13.87
N GLY A 119 -4.68 0.45 14.81
CA GLY A 119 -4.92 0.66 16.24
C GLY A 119 -4.64 2.10 16.71
N CYS A 120 -5.06 3.13 15.97
CA CYS A 120 -4.89 4.51 16.40
C CYS A 120 -6.10 4.97 17.24
N GLN A 121 -5.81 5.61 18.39
CA GLN A 121 -6.86 6.18 19.25
C GLN A 121 -7.42 7.49 18.67
N ASN A 122 -6.58 8.26 17.98
CA ASN A 122 -6.96 9.52 17.36
C ASN A 122 -6.37 9.58 15.95
N LYS A 123 -7.23 9.68 14.95
CA LYS A 123 -6.84 9.95 13.58
C LYS A 123 -6.54 11.45 13.44
N ALA A 124 -5.42 11.83 12.85
CA ALA A 124 -5.13 13.23 12.54
C ALA A 124 -6.13 13.78 11.52
N ASP A 125 -6.43 15.08 11.63
CA ASP A 125 -7.48 15.73 10.83
C ASP A 125 -7.19 15.73 9.32
N ASP A 126 -5.93 15.65 8.93
CA ASP A 126 -5.45 15.63 7.55
C ASP A 126 -5.35 14.21 6.94
N ILE A 127 -5.79 13.20 7.67
CA ILE A 127 -5.90 11.83 7.15
C ILE A 127 -7.31 11.62 6.57
N GLU A 128 -7.42 11.64 5.25
CA GLU A 128 -8.70 11.59 4.55
C GLU A 128 -9.18 10.18 4.19
N VAL A 129 -8.27 9.19 4.24
CA VAL A 129 -8.56 7.80 3.87
C VAL A 129 -9.41 7.07 4.88
N THR A 130 -10.06 5.99 4.45
CA THR A 130 -10.83 5.08 5.31
C THR A 130 -9.90 4.09 5.99
N LEU A 131 -9.66 4.26 7.29
CA LEU A 131 -8.83 3.35 8.06
C LEU A 131 -9.57 2.06 8.42
N VAL A 132 -8.84 0.94 8.46
CA VAL A 132 -9.34 -0.34 8.97
C VAL A 132 -9.41 -0.29 10.50
N GLU A 133 -10.54 0.09 11.05
CA GLU A 133 -10.75 0.24 12.50
C GLU A 133 -11.48 -0.97 13.13
N GLN A 134 -12.13 -1.79 12.31
CA GLN A 134 -12.89 -2.95 12.72
C GLN A 134 -12.50 -4.18 11.89
N PRO A 135 -12.72 -5.40 12.40
CA PRO A 135 -12.46 -6.61 11.63
C PRO A 135 -13.24 -6.60 10.31
N MET A 136 -12.54 -6.77 9.21
CA MET A 136 -13.13 -6.83 7.89
C MET A 136 -12.31 -7.70 6.94
N LYS A 137 -12.98 -8.26 5.94
CA LYS A 137 -12.36 -9.07 4.87
C LYS A 137 -12.16 -8.24 3.61
N LEU A 138 -11.30 -8.75 2.72
CA LEU A 138 -11.15 -8.18 1.39
C LEU A 138 -12.48 -8.22 0.62
N ALA A 139 -12.91 -7.07 0.12
CA ALA A 139 -14.04 -6.98 -0.82
C ALA A 139 -13.61 -7.40 -2.25
N HIS A 140 -12.40 -7.05 -2.65
CA HIS A 140 -11.80 -7.40 -3.94
C HIS A 140 -10.45 -8.07 -3.71
N LYS A 141 -10.12 -9.07 -4.54
CA LYS A 141 -8.97 -9.96 -4.34
C LYS A 141 -7.66 -9.38 -4.92
N ALA A 142 -7.43 -8.10 -4.73
CA ALA A 142 -6.18 -7.43 -5.03
C ALA A 142 -5.77 -6.50 -3.87
N ILE A 143 -4.51 -6.53 -3.51
CA ILE A 143 -3.91 -5.72 -2.44
C ILE A 143 -2.81 -4.88 -3.03
N LEU A 144 -2.84 -3.57 -2.79
CA LEU A 144 -1.75 -2.67 -3.11
C LEU A 144 -0.91 -2.44 -1.85
N SER A 145 0.42 -2.51 -1.98
CA SER A 145 1.37 -2.29 -0.89
C SER A 145 2.37 -1.21 -1.28
N ASN A 146 2.46 -0.16 -0.46
CA ASN A 146 3.31 1.00 -0.67
C ASN A 146 4.62 0.90 0.12
N SER A 147 5.70 1.32 -0.50
CA SER A 147 7.01 1.49 0.14
C SER A 147 7.68 2.75 -0.37
N PHE A 148 7.79 3.74 0.50
CA PHE A 148 8.39 5.03 0.19
C PHE A 148 9.68 5.20 1.00
N ALA A 149 10.72 5.72 0.37
CA ALA A 149 12.04 5.77 0.97
C ALA A 149 12.66 7.16 0.92
N PHE A 150 13.64 7.38 1.79
CA PHE A 150 14.51 8.53 1.69
C PHE A 150 15.16 8.64 0.31
N GLY A 151 15.42 9.85 -0.13
CA GLY A 151 15.84 10.14 -1.51
C GLY A 151 14.65 10.29 -2.46
N GLY A 152 13.40 10.14 -1.95
CA GLY A 152 12.18 10.30 -2.73
C GLY A 152 11.86 9.11 -3.63
N ASN A 153 12.40 7.93 -3.34
CA ASN A 153 12.08 6.73 -4.09
C ASN A 153 10.75 6.15 -3.61
N ASN A 154 9.81 5.96 -4.53
CA ASN A 154 8.49 5.41 -4.26
C ASN A 154 8.30 4.13 -5.06
N ILE A 155 7.78 3.09 -4.40
CA ILE A 155 7.40 1.83 -5.03
C ILE A 155 6.03 1.41 -4.53
N SER A 156 5.17 0.96 -5.45
CA SER A 156 3.89 0.34 -5.16
C SER A 156 3.81 -1.01 -5.87
N LEU A 157 3.39 -2.04 -5.12
CA LEU A 157 3.24 -3.40 -5.62
C LEU A 157 1.77 -3.83 -5.48
N ILE A 158 1.25 -4.56 -6.47
CA ILE A 158 -0.10 -5.14 -6.41
C ILE A 158 0.01 -6.65 -6.41
N PHE A 159 -0.56 -7.26 -5.38
CA PHE A 159 -0.69 -8.71 -5.24
C PHE A 159 -2.15 -9.12 -5.38
N GLY A 160 -2.39 -10.25 -6.03
CA GLY A 160 -3.74 -10.77 -6.22
C GLY A 160 -3.76 -12.12 -6.91
N TYR A 161 -4.96 -12.56 -7.27
CA TYR A 161 -5.12 -13.76 -8.07
C TYR A 161 -4.88 -13.41 -9.54
N PRO A 162 -4.09 -14.20 -10.28
CA PRO A 162 -3.91 -14.01 -11.72
C PRO A 162 -5.27 -13.99 -12.43
N HIS A 163 -5.43 -13.13 -13.40
CA HIS A 163 -6.59 -13.21 -14.31
C HIS A 163 -6.46 -14.49 -15.15
N GLU A 164 -7.55 -15.24 -15.24
CA GLU A 164 -7.68 -16.37 -16.16
C GLU A 164 -7.73 -15.92 -17.63
#